data_9689359a40ab93826b21dedc9b93b13d
#
_entry.id   9689359a40ab93826b21dedc9b93b13d
#
_cell.length_a   1.000
_cell.length_b   1.000
_cell.length_c   1.000
_cell.angle_alpha   90.00
_cell.angle_beta   90.00
_cell.angle_gamma   90.00
#
_symmetry.space_group_name_H-M   'P 1'
#
loop_
_entity.id
_entity.type
_entity.pdbx_description
1 polymer ?
#
loop_
_entity_poly.entity_id
_entity_poly.type
_entity_poly.pdbx_seq_one_letter_code
_entity_poly.pdbx_strand_id
1 'polypeptide(L)'
;MSTTTQNRLESRYGGITITGTPHALSVWTIIALRFVMGGMILLAGLGKYAFVPGGDSFDAFGYLSNVHGASPVSGIYATMAESAVLLDVINVIIPLTQVLIGVALITGAFVRLAAFGGALQMLMFYLGGWEGEWLALFDSTLVYAVVFVALGAFAAGRIGGLDAYIEQIRVRGEPLIERYPKLRYLLG
;
A
#
# COMPACT_ATOMS: atom_id res chain seq x y z
N MET A 1 -31.48 29.76 -1.13
CA MET A 1 -30.20 29.78 -1.83
C MET A 1 -29.30 28.73 -1.20
N SER A 2 -29.19 27.57 -1.82
CA SER A 2 -28.33 26.48 -1.34
C SER A 2 -26.89 26.81 -1.75
N THR A 3 -26.06 27.19 -0.80
CA THR A 3 -24.61 27.33 -1.01
C THR A 3 -24.04 25.93 -1.18
N THR A 4 -23.91 25.48 -2.42
CA THR A 4 -23.17 24.27 -2.76
C THR A 4 -21.71 24.53 -2.37
N THR A 5 -21.30 24.02 -1.21
CA THR A 5 -19.89 23.99 -0.83
C THR A 5 -19.19 23.08 -1.84
N GLN A 6 -18.57 23.67 -2.86
CA GLN A 6 -17.74 22.90 -3.80
C GLN A 6 -16.59 22.30 -2.97
N ASN A 7 -16.54 20.98 -2.90
CA ASN A 7 -15.41 20.25 -2.31
C ASN A 7 -14.16 20.58 -3.13
N ARG A 8 -13.36 21.52 -2.64
CA ARG A 8 -12.14 22.00 -3.28
C ARG A 8 -10.95 21.33 -2.61
N LEU A 9 -10.13 20.67 -3.41
CA LEU A 9 -8.81 20.21 -2.94
C LEU A 9 -7.85 21.40 -3.03
N GLU A 10 -7.17 21.69 -1.94
CA GLU A 10 -6.14 22.74 -1.87
C GLU A 10 -4.90 22.18 -1.19
N SER A 11 -3.75 22.37 -1.82
CA SER A 11 -2.45 22.04 -1.24
C SER A 11 -1.51 23.20 -1.42
N ARG A 12 -0.76 23.55 -0.35
CA ARG A 12 0.24 24.62 -0.35
C ARG A 12 1.61 24.03 0.00
N TYR A 13 2.55 24.22 -0.90
CA TYR A 13 3.93 23.79 -0.69
C TYR A 13 4.89 24.75 -1.38
N GLY A 14 5.95 25.21 -0.68
CA GLY A 14 6.99 26.06 -1.26
C GLY A 14 6.48 27.40 -1.84
N GLY A 15 5.41 27.97 -1.31
CA GLY A 15 4.78 29.20 -1.83
C GLY A 15 3.83 28.96 -3.02
N ILE A 16 3.71 27.75 -3.50
CA ILE A 16 2.80 27.38 -4.59
C ILE A 16 1.50 26.84 -3.98
N THR A 17 0.36 27.36 -4.45
CA THR A 17 -0.97 26.84 -4.10
C THR A 17 -1.55 26.12 -5.33
N ILE A 18 -1.83 24.84 -5.17
CA ILE A 18 -2.51 24.03 -6.19
C ILE A 18 -3.94 23.79 -5.72
N THR A 19 -4.90 24.08 -6.57
CA THR A 19 -6.32 23.90 -6.29
C THR A 19 -6.96 23.03 -7.37
N GLY A 20 -7.91 22.17 -6.98
CA GLY A 20 -8.69 21.35 -7.91
C GLY A 20 -10.07 21.05 -7.35
N THR A 21 -11.04 20.83 -8.26
CA THR A 21 -12.38 20.36 -7.91
C THR A 21 -12.53 18.92 -8.39
N PRO A 22 -12.63 17.93 -7.47
CA PRO A 22 -12.78 16.54 -7.89
C PRO A 22 -14.14 16.32 -8.57
N HIS A 23 -14.14 15.53 -9.62
CA HIS A 23 -15.36 15.10 -10.30
C HIS A 23 -16.17 14.14 -9.41
N ALA A 24 -17.50 14.04 -9.63
CA ALA A 24 -18.36 13.12 -8.87
C ALA A 24 -17.91 11.64 -8.95
N LEU A 25 -17.27 11.24 -10.05
CA LEU A 25 -16.71 9.89 -10.22
C LEU A 25 -15.46 9.61 -9.37
N SER A 26 -14.84 10.63 -8.78
CA SER A 26 -13.59 10.43 -8.00
C SER A 26 -13.77 9.47 -6.84
N VAL A 27 -14.91 9.50 -6.17
CA VAL A 27 -15.28 8.59 -5.07
C VAL A 27 -15.30 7.14 -5.56
N TRP A 28 -16.01 6.88 -6.66
CA TRP A 28 -16.10 5.54 -7.25
C TRP A 28 -14.75 5.04 -7.76
N THR A 29 -13.94 5.93 -8.35
CA THR A 29 -12.59 5.60 -8.81
C THR A 29 -11.69 5.19 -7.64
N ILE A 30 -11.75 5.90 -6.51
CA ILE A 30 -10.98 5.54 -5.31
C ILE A 30 -11.42 4.18 -4.76
N ILE A 31 -12.74 3.92 -4.70
CA ILE A 31 -13.26 2.62 -4.28
C ILE A 31 -12.77 1.52 -5.24
N ALA A 32 -12.88 1.72 -6.55
CA ALA A 32 -12.44 0.75 -7.55
C ALA A 32 -10.93 0.48 -7.44
N LEU A 33 -10.10 1.52 -7.34
CA LEU A 33 -8.65 1.37 -7.15
C LEU A 33 -8.32 0.58 -5.87
N ARG A 34 -9.04 0.85 -4.77
CA ARG A 34 -8.86 0.11 -3.52
C ARG A 34 -9.15 -1.38 -3.69
N PHE A 35 -10.26 -1.74 -4.35
CA PHE A 35 -10.62 -3.13 -4.61
C PHE A 35 -9.65 -3.81 -5.57
N VAL A 36 -9.26 -3.15 -6.66
CA VAL A 36 -8.32 -3.72 -7.65
C VAL A 36 -6.95 -3.94 -7.02
N MET A 37 -6.39 -2.93 -6.35
CA MET A 37 -5.09 -3.05 -5.68
C MET A 37 -5.13 -4.05 -4.54
N GLY A 38 -6.21 -4.02 -3.75
CA GLY A 38 -6.42 -4.98 -2.65
C GLY A 38 -6.52 -6.41 -3.16
N GLY A 39 -7.32 -6.65 -4.21
CA GLY A 39 -7.45 -7.96 -4.84
C GLY A 39 -6.13 -8.46 -5.45
N MET A 40 -5.44 -7.59 -6.17
CA MET A 40 -4.14 -7.92 -6.79
C MET A 40 -3.12 -8.37 -5.73
N ILE A 41 -2.91 -7.60 -4.67
CA ILE A 41 -1.91 -7.93 -3.66
C ILE A 41 -2.33 -9.10 -2.76
N LEU A 42 -3.65 -9.25 -2.50
CA LEU A 42 -4.19 -10.41 -1.80
C LEU A 42 -3.90 -11.70 -2.55
N LEU A 43 -4.23 -11.74 -3.83
CA LEU A 43 -3.98 -12.92 -4.67
C LEU A 43 -2.47 -13.20 -4.83
N ALA A 44 -1.65 -12.14 -4.96
CA ALA A 44 -0.19 -12.29 -4.96
C ALA A 44 0.35 -12.88 -3.65
N GLY A 45 -0.23 -12.51 -2.51
CA GLY A 45 0.11 -13.09 -1.21
C GLY A 45 -0.37 -14.53 -1.05
N LEU A 46 -1.63 -14.79 -1.39
CA LEU A 46 -2.22 -16.13 -1.30
C LEU A 46 -1.53 -17.13 -2.22
N GLY A 47 -1.16 -16.71 -3.43
CA GLY A 47 -0.43 -17.55 -4.40
C GLY A 47 0.96 -17.99 -3.92
N LYS A 48 1.47 -17.43 -2.82
CA LYS A 48 2.74 -17.80 -2.19
C LYS A 48 2.60 -18.91 -1.12
N TYR A 49 1.42 -19.51 -1.00
CA TYR A 49 1.18 -20.60 -0.07
C TYR A 49 0.80 -21.87 -0.82
N ALA A 50 1.56 -22.95 -0.67
CA ALA A 50 1.33 -24.24 -1.32
C ALA A 50 0.00 -24.92 -0.95
N PHE A 51 -0.62 -24.53 0.18
CA PHE A 51 -1.94 -25.05 0.57
C PHE A 51 -3.11 -24.36 -0.13
N VAL A 52 -2.86 -23.27 -0.85
CA VAL A 52 -3.86 -22.56 -1.65
C VAL A 52 -3.92 -23.22 -3.06
N PRO A 53 -5.10 -23.53 -3.60
CA PRO A 53 -5.22 -24.08 -4.94
C PRO A 53 -4.56 -23.16 -5.99
N GLY A 54 -3.56 -23.67 -6.71
CA GLY A 54 -2.77 -22.91 -7.68
C GLY A 54 -1.66 -22.04 -7.07
N GLY A 55 -1.46 -22.11 -5.75
CA GLY A 55 -0.32 -21.48 -5.08
C GLY A 55 0.89 -22.41 -5.00
N ASP A 56 2.05 -21.83 -4.77
CA ASP A 56 3.30 -22.54 -4.57
C ASP A 56 4.04 -22.00 -3.35
N SER A 57 4.97 -22.80 -2.78
CA SER A 57 5.79 -22.34 -1.66
C SER A 57 6.70 -21.20 -2.10
N PHE A 58 6.60 -20.06 -1.40
CA PHE A 58 7.43 -18.90 -1.69
C PHE A 58 8.85 -19.11 -1.16
N ASP A 59 9.83 -18.88 -2.02
CA ASP A 59 11.25 -18.81 -1.66
C ASP A 59 11.84 -17.51 -2.20
N ALA A 60 12.26 -16.63 -1.29
CA ALA A 60 12.85 -15.35 -1.61
C ALA A 60 14.29 -15.48 -2.15
N PHE A 61 14.97 -16.61 -1.94
CA PHE A 61 16.37 -16.80 -2.36
C PHE A 61 16.54 -16.53 -3.86
N GLY A 62 15.67 -17.11 -4.69
CA GLY A 62 15.73 -16.93 -6.14
C GLY A 62 15.64 -15.48 -6.58
N TYR A 63 14.82 -14.66 -5.91
CA TYR A 63 14.72 -13.23 -6.19
C TYR A 63 15.94 -12.46 -5.67
N LEU A 64 16.31 -12.67 -4.42
CA LEU A 64 17.36 -11.89 -3.74
C LEU A 64 18.75 -12.15 -4.33
N SER A 65 19.04 -13.40 -4.75
CA SER A 65 20.32 -13.80 -5.33
C SER A 65 20.52 -13.35 -6.79
N ASN A 66 19.44 -13.05 -7.51
CA ASN A 66 19.48 -12.68 -8.92
C ASN A 66 19.28 -11.17 -9.18
N VAL A 67 19.34 -10.34 -8.15
CA VAL A 67 19.25 -8.88 -8.31
C VAL A 67 20.45 -8.37 -9.09
N HIS A 68 20.17 -7.58 -10.14
CA HIS A 68 21.19 -7.02 -11.02
C HIS A 68 22.16 -6.10 -10.27
N GLY A 69 23.45 -6.16 -10.62
CA GLY A 69 24.50 -5.38 -9.94
C GLY A 69 24.33 -3.85 -10.01
N ALA A 70 23.58 -3.34 -11.01
CA ALA A 70 23.24 -1.92 -11.11
C ALA A 70 22.13 -1.50 -10.13
N SER A 71 21.43 -2.44 -9.50
CA SER A 71 20.41 -2.14 -8.50
C SER A 71 21.05 -1.48 -7.27
N PRO A 72 20.47 -0.37 -6.76
CA PRO A 72 21.00 0.32 -5.58
C PRO A 72 20.88 -0.53 -4.29
N VAL A 73 20.10 -1.61 -4.31
CA VAL A 73 19.91 -2.53 -3.17
C VAL A 73 20.62 -3.87 -3.37
N SER A 74 21.37 -4.06 -4.45
CA SER A 74 22.01 -5.34 -4.80
C SER A 74 22.87 -5.92 -3.66
N GLY A 75 23.72 -5.10 -3.03
CA GLY A 75 24.56 -5.54 -1.91
C GLY A 75 23.77 -5.96 -0.66
N ILE A 76 22.66 -5.24 -0.36
CA ILE A 76 21.77 -5.57 0.76
C ILE A 76 21.07 -6.88 0.47
N TYR A 77 20.54 -7.08 -0.74
CA TYR A 77 19.82 -8.28 -1.12
C TYR A 77 20.75 -9.51 -1.19
N ALA A 78 21.97 -9.36 -1.68
CA ALA A 78 22.97 -10.41 -1.63
C ALA A 78 23.24 -10.87 -0.18
N THR A 79 23.45 -9.93 0.74
CA THR A 79 23.62 -10.24 2.18
C THR A 79 22.39 -10.94 2.78
N MET A 80 21.18 -10.55 2.38
CA MET A 80 19.96 -11.22 2.82
C MET A 80 19.87 -12.65 2.26
N ALA A 81 20.27 -12.87 1.00
CA ALA A 81 20.29 -14.19 0.37
C ALA A 81 21.29 -15.17 1.02
N GLU A 82 22.39 -14.67 1.57
CA GLU A 82 23.42 -15.48 2.24
C GLU A 82 23.00 -15.89 3.66
N SER A 83 22.00 -15.25 4.24
CA SER A 83 21.56 -15.51 5.63
C SER A 83 20.32 -16.37 5.67
N ALA A 84 20.45 -17.62 6.11
CA ALA A 84 19.32 -18.53 6.28
C ALA A 84 18.22 -17.95 7.20
N VAL A 85 18.60 -17.27 8.29
CA VAL A 85 17.65 -16.65 9.23
C VAL A 85 16.86 -15.53 8.55
N LEU A 86 17.52 -14.67 7.74
CA LEU A 86 16.82 -13.60 7.03
C LEU A 86 15.90 -14.16 5.94
N LEU A 87 16.33 -15.20 5.22
CA LEU A 87 15.48 -15.88 4.25
C LEU A 87 14.21 -16.45 4.89
N ASP A 88 14.34 -17.16 6.01
CA ASP A 88 13.17 -17.70 6.73
C ASP A 88 12.20 -16.59 7.15
N VAL A 89 12.73 -15.48 7.67
CA VAL A 89 11.91 -14.32 8.06
C VAL A 89 11.22 -13.71 6.84
N ILE A 90 11.94 -13.50 5.73
CA ILE A 90 11.40 -12.91 4.50
C ILE A 90 10.34 -13.82 3.87
N ASN A 91 10.57 -15.15 3.86
CA ASN A 91 9.65 -16.14 3.33
C ASN A 91 8.30 -16.15 4.06
N VAL A 92 8.28 -15.77 5.33
CA VAL A 92 7.04 -15.63 6.11
C VAL A 92 6.45 -14.22 5.98
N ILE A 93 7.26 -13.18 6.16
CA ILE A 93 6.77 -11.80 6.24
C ILE A 93 6.21 -11.30 4.91
N ILE A 94 6.84 -11.61 3.78
CA ILE A 94 6.38 -11.10 2.48
C ILE A 94 4.98 -11.64 2.12
N PRO A 95 4.71 -12.95 2.12
CA PRO A 95 3.36 -13.44 1.86
C PRO A 95 2.32 -12.92 2.85
N LEU A 96 2.65 -12.94 4.14
CA LEU A 96 1.75 -12.53 5.21
C LEU A 96 1.35 -11.04 5.07
N THR A 97 2.33 -10.17 4.85
CA THR A 97 2.05 -8.72 4.68
C THR A 97 1.21 -8.47 3.44
N GLN A 98 1.43 -9.18 2.33
CA GLN A 98 0.61 -9.06 1.13
C GLN A 98 -0.85 -9.45 1.39
N VAL A 99 -1.08 -10.54 2.10
CA VAL A 99 -2.44 -10.95 2.50
C VAL A 99 -3.09 -9.89 3.39
N LEU A 100 -2.37 -9.41 4.42
CA LEU A 100 -2.91 -8.40 5.34
C LEU A 100 -3.20 -7.07 4.64
N ILE A 101 -2.31 -6.59 3.78
CA ILE A 101 -2.51 -5.38 2.98
C ILE A 101 -3.73 -5.55 2.07
N GLY A 102 -3.85 -6.70 1.39
CA GLY A 102 -4.96 -6.97 0.50
C GLY A 102 -6.31 -6.99 1.22
N VAL A 103 -6.40 -7.68 2.35
CA VAL A 103 -7.60 -7.70 3.20
C VAL A 103 -7.93 -6.31 3.72
N ALA A 104 -6.95 -5.56 4.22
CA ALA A 104 -7.12 -4.21 4.72
C ALA A 104 -7.69 -3.25 3.64
N LEU A 105 -7.16 -3.32 2.41
CA LEU A 105 -7.66 -2.51 1.30
C LEU A 105 -9.08 -2.90 0.88
N ILE A 106 -9.38 -4.20 0.77
CA ILE A 106 -10.72 -4.66 0.36
C ILE A 106 -11.76 -4.25 1.40
N THR A 107 -11.50 -4.49 2.68
CA THR A 107 -12.42 -4.13 3.77
C THR A 107 -12.46 -2.62 4.04
N GLY A 108 -11.42 -1.89 3.67
CA GLY A 108 -11.26 -0.48 3.98
C GLY A 108 -10.92 -0.23 5.45
N ALA A 109 -10.23 -1.18 6.10
CA ALA A 109 -9.77 -1.08 7.48
C ALA A 109 -8.26 -0.86 7.53
N PHE A 110 -7.79 0.11 8.32
CA PHE A 110 -6.38 0.47 8.44
C PHE A 110 -5.72 0.80 7.09
N VAL A 111 -6.47 1.49 6.22
CA VAL A 111 -6.04 1.71 4.83
C VAL A 111 -4.75 2.51 4.72
N ARG A 112 -4.51 3.50 5.59
CA ARG A 112 -3.24 4.24 5.58
C ARG A 112 -2.05 3.36 5.92
N LEU A 113 -2.19 2.49 6.92
CA LEU A 113 -1.15 1.54 7.29
C LEU A 113 -0.88 0.55 6.15
N ALA A 114 -1.95 0.00 5.56
CA ALA A 114 -1.86 -0.91 4.41
C ALA A 114 -1.22 -0.22 3.18
N ALA A 115 -1.61 1.03 2.91
CA ALA A 115 -1.06 1.82 1.82
C ALA A 115 0.44 2.10 2.02
N PHE A 116 0.86 2.44 3.23
CA PHE A 116 2.27 2.61 3.55
C PHE A 116 3.06 1.30 3.36
N GLY A 117 2.57 0.19 3.91
CA GLY A 117 3.21 -1.12 3.76
C GLY A 117 3.28 -1.57 2.29
N GLY A 118 2.19 -1.39 1.53
CA GLY A 118 2.14 -1.70 0.11
C GLY A 118 3.08 -0.85 -0.73
N ALA A 119 3.12 0.47 -0.48
CA ALA A 119 4.04 1.37 -1.15
C ALA A 119 5.51 1.02 -0.87
N LEU A 120 5.85 0.73 0.40
CA LEU A 120 7.18 0.32 0.78
C LEU A 120 7.59 -1.00 0.10
N GLN A 121 6.69 -2.00 0.09
CA GLN A 121 6.96 -3.28 -0.55
C GLN A 121 7.15 -3.14 -2.06
N MET A 122 6.30 -2.36 -2.74
CA MET A 122 6.44 -2.08 -4.17
C MET A 122 7.73 -1.30 -4.48
N LEU A 123 8.11 -0.35 -3.62
CA LEU A 123 9.37 0.36 -3.76
C LEU A 123 10.58 -0.58 -3.63
N MET A 124 10.54 -1.53 -2.68
CA MET A 124 11.60 -2.53 -2.55
C MET A 124 11.69 -3.42 -3.80
N PHE A 125 10.56 -3.86 -4.34
CA PHE A 125 10.54 -4.62 -5.60
C PHE A 125 11.03 -3.80 -6.78
N TYR A 126 10.64 -2.52 -6.87
CA TYR A 126 11.13 -1.61 -7.90
C TYR A 126 12.66 -1.45 -7.86
N LEU A 127 13.20 -1.17 -6.67
CA LEU A 127 14.64 -1.02 -6.49
C LEU A 127 15.40 -2.33 -6.78
N GLY A 128 14.84 -3.47 -6.37
CA GLY A 128 15.43 -4.79 -6.65
C GLY A 128 15.38 -5.18 -8.12
N GLY A 129 14.33 -4.80 -8.84
CA GLY A 129 14.19 -5.03 -10.27
C GLY A 129 14.94 -4.05 -11.17
N TRP A 130 15.66 -3.06 -10.60
CA TRP A 130 16.37 -2.06 -11.37
C TRP A 130 17.63 -2.62 -12.03
N GLU A 131 17.69 -2.59 -13.36
CA GLU A 131 18.81 -3.09 -14.18
C GLU A 131 19.73 -1.99 -14.73
N GLY A 132 19.51 -0.73 -14.33
CA GLY A 132 20.29 0.41 -14.80
C GLY A 132 19.79 1.07 -16.08
N GLU A 133 18.71 0.56 -16.65
CA GLU A 133 18.10 1.03 -17.89
C GLU A 133 17.19 2.23 -17.65
N TRP A 134 17.53 3.42 -18.17
CA TRP A 134 16.70 4.61 -17.99
C TRP A 134 15.30 4.49 -18.63
N LEU A 135 15.15 3.67 -19.66
CA LEU A 135 13.85 3.37 -20.29
C LEU A 135 12.91 2.56 -19.37
N ALA A 136 13.47 1.82 -18.40
CA ALA A 136 12.72 1.06 -17.41
C ALA A 136 12.39 1.86 -16.13
N LEU A 137 12.68 3.17 -16.11
CA LEU A 137 12.44 4.04 -14.95
C LEU A 137 10.98 4.05 -14.49
N PHE A 138 10.04 3.92 -15.41
CA PHE A 138 8.59 3.93 -15.13
C PHE A 138 8.01 2.53 -15.35
N ASP A 139 8.32 1.60 -14.47
CA ASP A 139 7.77 0.25 -14.50
C ASP A 139 6.44 0.13 -13.72
N SER A 140 5.81 -1.03 -13.78
CA SER A 140 4.53 -1.30 -13.11
C SER A 140 4.64 -1.25 -11.58
N THR A 141 5.78 -1.63 -10.99
CA THR A 141 5.95 -1.63 -9.54
C THR A 141 6.01 -0.22 -8.98
N LEU A 142 6.67 0.71 -9.69
CA LEU A 142 6.62 2.13 -9.35
C LEU A 142 5.20 2.70 -9.44
N VAL A 143 4.46 2.36 -10.49
CA VAL A 143 3.06 2.78 -10.63
C VAL A 143 2.22 2.28 -9.46
N TYR A 144 2.37 1.01 -9.06
CA TYR A 144 1.67 0.47 -7.91
C TYR A 144 2.06 1.16 -6.61
N ALA A 145 3.33 1.47 -6.40
CA ALA A 145 3.78 2.24 -5.24
C ALA A 145 3.08 3.61 -5.16
N VAL A 146 2.99 4.34 -6.29
CA VAL A 146 2.29 5.62 -6.36
C VAL A 146 0.79 5.48 -6.09
N VAL A 147 0.15 4.42 -6.61
CA VAL A 147 -1.28 4.14 -6.34
C VAL A 147 -1.50 3.87 -4.85
N PHE A 148 -0.64 3.10 -4.19
CA PHE A 148 -0.72 2.91 -2.74
C PHE A 148 -0.60 4.23 -1.98
N VAL A 149 0.37 5.08 -2.34
CA VAL A 149 0.51 6.42 -1.74
C VAL A 149 -0.76 7.24 -1.95
N ALA A 150 -1.35 7.21 -3.14
CA ALA A 150 -2.59 7.92 -3.44
C ALA A 150 -3.76 7.43 -2.57
N LEU A 151 -3.94 6.10 -2.41
CA LEU A 151 -4.99 5.53 -1.55
C LEU A 151 -4.85 6.00 -0.10
N GLY A 152 -3.63 6.06 0.43
CA GLY A 152 -3.36 6.58 1.77
C GLY A 152 -3.63 8.10 1.88
N ALA A 153 -3.20 8.87 0.88
CA ALA A 153 -3.35 10.33 0.84
C ALA A 153 -4.82 10.76 0.74
N PHE A 154 -5.63 10.03 -0.06
CA PHE A 154 -7.06 10.29 -0.18
C PHE A 154 -7.90 9.72 0.97
N ALA A 155 -7.28 9.14 2.00
CA ALA A 155 -7.99 8.51 3.11
C ALA A 155 -9.06 7.51 2.60
N ALA A 156 -8.66 6.64 1.67
CA ALA A 156 -9.59 5.78 0.93
C ALA A 156 -10.38 4.80 1.82
N GLY A 157 -9.93 4.53 3.04
CA GLY A 157 -10.65 3.73 4.03
C GLY A 157 -11.89 4.39 4.61
N ARG A 158 -11.97 5.73 4.56
CA ARG A 158 -13.16 6.49 4.94
C ARG A 158 -14.21 6.50 3.84
N ILE A 159 -13.81 6.22 2.60
CA ILE A 159 -14.69 6.25 1.44
C ILE A 159 -15.27 4.85 1.24
N GLY A 160 -16.46 4.60 1.82
CA GLY A 160 -17.12 3.29 1.75
C GLY A 160 -16.30 2.13 2.36
N GLY A 161 -15.48 2.41 3.37
CA GLY A 161 -14.68 1.42 4.08
C GLY A 161 -14.92 1.42 5.59
N LEU A 162 -14.32 0.45 6.26
CA LEU A 162 -14.51 0.25 7.71
C LEU A 162 -13.84 1.34 8.57
N ASP A 163 -12.84 2.06 8.05
CA ASP A 163 -12.15 3.09 8.82
C ASP A 163 -13.11 4.19 9.31
N ALA A 164 -14.11 4.57 8.48
CA ALA A 164 -15.13 5.52 8.86
C ALA A 164 -15.96 5.07 10.09
N TYR A 165 -16.19 3.78 10.22
CA TYR A 165 -16.91 3.21 11.36
C TYR A 165 -16.00 3.04 12.57
N ILE A 166 -14.77 2.57 12.36
CA ILE A 166 -13.77 2.37 13.43
C ILE A 166 -13.50 3.69 14.16
N GLU A 167 -13.37 4.80 13.44
CA GLU A 167 -13.14 6.12 14.02
C GLU A 167 -14.26 6.59 14.95
N GLN A 168 -15.50 6.16 14.67
CA GLN A 168 -16.70 6.53 15.43
C GLN A 168 -16.99 5.61 16.62
N ILE A 169 -16.27 4.49 16.77
CA ILE A 169 -16.44 3.59 17.92
C ILE A 169 -16.17 4.38 19.21
N ARG A 170 -17.14 4.32 20.13
CA ARG A 170 -17.03 5.01 21.42
C ARG A 170 -16.38 4.11 22.46
N VAL A 171 -15.29 4.60 23.03
CA VAL A 171 -14.60 3.95 24.15
C VAL A 171 -14.72 4.86 25.37
N ARG A 172 -15.42 4.39 26.40
CA ARG A 172 -15.71 5.16 27.63
C ARG A 172 -16.43 6.49 27.38
N GLY A 173 -17.33 6.50 26.37
CA GLY A 173 -18.15 7.67 26.06
C GLY A 173 -17.59 8.64 25.01
N GLU A 174 -16.32 8.53 24.67
CA GLU A 174 -15.64 9.36 23.64
C GLU A 174 -15.35 8.59 22.37
N PRO A 175 -15.38 9.20 21.17
CA PRO A 175 -14.94 8.58 19.94
C PRO A 175 -13.49 8.07 20.03
N LEU A 176 -13.21 6.90 19.45
CA LEU A 176 -11.90 6.25 19.48
C LEU A 176 -10.78 7.18 18.99
N ILE A 177 -11.05 7.94 17.94
CA ILE A 177 -10.12 8.85 17.29
C ILE A 177 -9.78 10.08 18.15
N GLU A 178 -10.69 10.50 19.03
CA GLU A 178 -10.45 11.61 19.97
C GLU A 178 -9.64 11.12 21.16
N ARG A 179 -9.93 9.91 21.63
CA ARG A 179 -9.20 9.30 22.75
C ARG A 179 -7.77 8.88 22.37
N TYR A 180 -7.58 8.42 21.14
CA TYR A 180 -6.29 7.96 20.61
C TYR A 180 -5.94 8.69 19.30
N PRO A 181 -5.52 9.97 19.33
CA PRO A 181 -5.28 10.77 18.13
C PRO A 181 -4.25 10.19 17.16
N LYS A 182 -3.34 9.36 17.66
CA LYS A 182 -2.31 8.68 16.83
C LYS A 182 -2.93 7.66 15.84
N LEU A 183 -4.13 7.16 16.10
CA LEU A 183 -4.82 6.26 15.16
C LEU A 183 -5.12 6.94 13.81
N ARG A 184 -5.18 8.27 13.75
CA ARG A 184 -5.33 9.03 12.49
C ARG A 184 -4.21 8.75 11.47
N TYR A 185 -3.04 8.31 11.93
CA TYR A 185 -1.94 7.94 11.03
C TYR A 185 -2.10 6.55 10.43
N LEU A 186 -2.95 5.69 11.03
CA LEU A 186 -3.16 4.31 10.62
C LEU A 186 -4.49 4.12 9.88
N LEU A 187 -5.53 4.87 10.30
CA LEU A 187 -6.86 4.88 9.73
C LEU A 187 -6.97 5.96 8.65
N GLY A 188 -7.82 5.73 7.64
CA GLY A 188 -8.05 6.75 6.63
C GLY A 188 -8.52 6.30 5.29
#